data_f5aafa2810e738639b5f09f8a7470228
#
_entry.id   f5aafa2810e738639b5f09f8a7470228
#
_cell.length_a   1.000
_cell.length_b   1.000
_cell.length_c   1.000
_cell.angle_alpha   90.00
_cell.angle_beta   90.00
_cell.angle_gamma   90.00
#
_symmetry.space_group_name_H-M   'P 1'
#
loop_
_entity.id
_entity.type
_entity.pdbx_description
1 polymer ?
#
loop_
_entity_poly.entity_id
_entity_poly.type
_entity_poly.pdbx_seq_one_letter_code
_entity_poly.pdbx_strand_id
1 'polypeptide(L)'
;MANVDAAFGFRPVGKVGSGVNNGGTTLYTIADNYNTVVYKGDHVMSSGGYVIAGTASGATNLGVFNGCFYIDPTSSKPTWSNYYPASTNVTASGSISGGTTIDAYIYDDPYYLFEIQSYGTIAKTSIGRNGDTVLGTGSTVNGQSKTELEDDTGSANAVATTAGFQLKIVGITKDPENDDASSANANWHVMWNEHLKFSSTGITGT
;
A
#
# COMPACT_ATOMS: atom_id res chain seq x y z
N MET A 1 14.77 22.21 -9.08
CA MET A 1 14.76 21.26 -10.22
C MET A 1 13.37 20.67 -10.26
N ALA A 2 12.88 20.24 -11.42
CA ALA A 2 11.62 19.52 -11.44
C ALA A 2 11.83 18.16 -10.75
N ASN A 3 10.83 17.70 -9.97
CA ASN A 3 10.87 16.37 -9.37
C ASN A 3 10.91 15.27 -10.45
N VAL A 4 11.48 14.13 -10.10
CA VAL A 4 11.57 12.96 -11.00
C VAL A 4 10.31 12.11 -10.85
N ASP A 5 9.62 11.84 -11.95
CA ASP A 5 8.49 10.91 -12.01
C ASP A 5 9.00 9.46 -11.94
N ALA A 6 8.89 8.85 -10.77
CA ALA A 6 9.35 7.49 -10.49
C ALA A 6 8.55 6.84 -9.36
N ALA A 7 7.24 6.70 -9.57
CA ALA A 7 6.33 6.11 -8.59
C ALA A 7 6.79 4.74 -8.08
N PHE A 8 6.70 4.51 -6.77
CA PHE A 8 7.20 3.31 -6.09
C PHE A 8 6.21 2.69 -5.07
N GLY A 9 5.00 3.21 -4.99
CA GLY A 9 4.02 2.80 -3.99
C GLY A 9 4.37 3.29 -2.58
N PHE A 10 3.92 2.55 -1.58
CA PHE A 10 4.21 2.85 -0.17
C PHE A 10 5.54 2.24 0.27
N ARG A 11 6.41 3.06 0.83
CA ARG A 11 7.67 2.65 1.44
C ARG A 11 7.65 2.95 2.94
N PRO A 12 7.74 1.95 3.83
CA PRO A 12 7.78 2.21 5.27
C PRO A 12 9.11 2.88 5.64
N VAL A 13 9.05 4.04 6.30
CA VAL A 13 10.24 4.83 6.68
C VAL A 13 10.39 5.01 8.18
N GLY A 14 9.31 4.80 8.95
CA GLY A 14 9.36 4.96 10.40
C GLY A 14 8.01 4.73 11.06
N LYS A 15 7.86 5.24 12.27
CA LYS A 15 6.60 5.32 13.00
C LYS A 15 6.34 6.74 13.46
N VAL A 16 5.07 7.11 13.51
CA VAL A 16 4.65 8.39 14.09
C VAL A 16 4.82 8.33 15.62
N GLY A 17 5.40 9.39 16.20
CA GLY A 17 5.69 9.47 17.62
C GLY A 17 7.01 8.81 18.03
N SER A 18 7.09 8.40 19.31
CA SER A 18 8.32 7.84 19.90
C SER A 18 8.44 6.31 19.76
N GLY A 19 7.57 5.68 18.97
CA GLY A 19 7.57 4.23 18.79
C GLY A 19 8.82 3.73 18.08
N VAL A 20 9.39 2.62 18.56
CA VAL A 20 10.51 1.96 17.88
C VAL A 20 9.99 1.32 16.60
N ASN A 21 10.62 1.65 15.47
CA ASN A 21 10.37 0.95 14.22
C ASN A 21 11.18 -0.35 14.20
N ASN A 22 10.50 -1.49 14.37
CA ASN A 22 11.12 -2.81 14.29
C ASN A 22 11.07 -3.40 12.86
N GLY A 23 10.54 -2.67 11.86
CA GLY A 23 10.42 -3.13 10.48
C GLY A 23 9.56 -4.39 10.29
N GLY A 24 8.79 -4.76 11.32
CA GLY A 24 8.05 -6.01 11.35
C GLY A 24 6.85 -6.03 10.41
N THR A 25 6.65 -7.17 9.77
CA THR A 25 5.44 -7.50 9.02
C THR A 25 4.64 -8.55 9.77
N THR A 26 3.33 -8.51 9.62
CA THR A 26 2.42 -9.55 10.12
C THR A 26 2.05 -10.48 8.98
N LEU A 27 1.97 -11.77 9.28
CA LEU A 27 1.55 -12.80 8.34
C LEU A 27 0.03 -12.80 8.23
N TYR A 28 -0.45 -12.67 7.00
CA TYR A 28 -1.84 -12.82 6.59
C TYR A 28 -1.92 -13.84 5.46
N THR A 29 -3.14 -14.09 4.98
CA THR A 29 -3.37 -15.05 3.90
C THR A 29 -4.10 -14.40 2.73
N ILE A 30 -3.70 -14.78 1.50
CA ILE A 30 -4.45 -14.51 0.28
C ILE A 30 -5.18 -15.79 -0.11
N ALA A 31 -6.46 -15.68 -0.52
CA ALA A 31 -7.21 -16.84 -1.01
C ALA A 31 -6.57 -17.38 -2.31
N ASP A 32 -6.59 -18.70 -2.46
CA ASP A 32 -6.00 -19.40 -3.61
C ASP A 32 -6.65 -19.04 -4.96
N ASN A 33 -7.91 -18.60 -4.92
CA ASN A 33 -8.68 -18.20 -6.11
C ASN A 33 -8.68 -16.67 -6.34
N TYR A 34 -7.91 -15.89 -5.56
CA TYR A 34 -7.85 -14.46 -5.73
C TYR A 34 -7.12 -14.10 -7.03
N ASN A 35 -7.81 -13.42 -7.95
CA ASN A 35 -7.34 -13.21 -9.32
C ASN A 35 -6.90 -11.76 -9.62
N THR A 36 -6.40 -11.05 -8.62
CA THR A 36 -5.85 -9.71 -8.80
C THR A 36 -4.40 -9.69 -8.35
N VAL A 37 -3.51 -9.14 -9.19
CA VAL A 37 -2.10 -8.97 -8.84
C VAL A 37 -1.97 -7.93 -7.73
N VAL A 38 -1.05 -8.19 -6.78
CA VAL A 38 -0.70 -7.25 -5.70
C VAL A 38 0.81 -7.09 -5.70
N TYR A 39 1.28 -5.85 -5.81
CA TYR A 39 2.71 -5.54 -5.87
C TYR A 39 3.24 -5.08 -4.51
N LYS A 40 4.54 -5.25 -4.29
CA LYS A 40 5.21 -4.69 -3.13
C LYS A 40 5.06 -3.17 -3.09
N GLY A 41 4.52 -2.65 -1.99
CA GLY A 41 4.20 -1.24 -1.85
C GLY A 41 2.76 -0.90 -2.23
N ASP A 42 1.93 -1.85 -2.66
CA ASP A 42 0.49 -1.63 -2.75
C ASP A 42 -0.12 -1.62 -1.35
N HIS A 43 -1.10 -0.75 -1.13
CA HIS A 43 -1.95 -0.90 0.04
C HIS A 43 -2.95 -2.03 -0.19
N VAL A 44 -3.33 -2.68 0.90
CA VAL A 44 -4.23 -3.84 0.89
C VAL A 44 -5.33 -3.69 1.92
N MET A 45 -6.42 -4.42 1.68
CA MET A 45 -7.60 -4.48 2.52
C MET A 45 -7.82 -5.92 3.00
N SER A 46 -8.78 -6.10 3.89
CA SER A 46 -9.25 -7.42 4.32
C SER A 46 -10.70 -7.62 3.90
N SER A 47 -10.99 -8.80 3.33
CA SER A 47 -12.35 -9.25 3.00
C SER A 47 -12.47 -10.73 3.27
N GLY A 48 -13.51 -11.13 4.00
CA GLY A 48 -13.74 -12.54 4.37
C GLY A 48 -12.59 -13.21 5.12
N GLY A 49 -11.72 -12.43 5.80
CA GLY A 49 -10.52 -12.93 6.47
C GLY A 49 -9.28 -13.06 5.58
N TYR A 50 -9.38 -12.73 4.31
CA TYR A 50 -8.28 -12.76 3.35
C TYR A 50 -7.81 -11.37 2.96
N VAL A 51 -6.56 -11.26 2.52
CA VAL A 51 -5.98 -10.06 1.94
C VAL A 51 -6.45 -9.88 0.50
N ILE A 52 -6.89 -8.68 0.17
CA ILE A 52 -7.23 -8.25 -1.18
C ILE A 52 -6.51 -6.95 -1.53
N ALA A 53 -6.37 -6.65 -2.82
CA ALA A 53 -5.82 -5.38 -3.28
C ALA A 53 -6.64 -4.19 -2.77
N GLY A 54 -5.98 -3.09 -2.48
CA GLY A 54 -6.63 -1.84 -2.11
C GLY A 54 -7.38 -1.19 -3.27
N THR A 55 -8.24 -0.24 -2.92
CA THR A 55 -9.00 0.58 -3.88
C THR A 55 -8.51 2.03 -3.82
N ALA A 56 -8.74 2.79 -4.89
CA ALA A 56 -8.26 4.18 -4.99
C ALA A 56 -8.88 5.13 -3.95
N SER A 57 -10.04 4.81 -3.37
CA SER A 57 -10.71 5.68 -2.41
C SER A 57 -11.66 4.94 -1.47
N GLY A 58 -11.94 5.56 -0.32
CA GLY A 58 -13.08 5.23 0.55
C GLY A 58 -13.02 3.87 1.24
N ALA A 59 -11.86 3.27 1.41
CA ALA A 59 -11.70 1.93 1.96
C ALA A 59 -10.87 1.91 3.24
N THR A 60 -11.28 1.05 4.16
CA THR A 60 -10.51 0.76 5.38
C THR A 60 -9.32 -0.13 5.04
N ASN A 61 -8.13 0.40 5.17
CA ASN A 61 -6.89 -0.28 4.85
C ASN A 61 -6.46 -1.26 5.95
N LEU A 62 -5.91 -2.40 5.54
CA LEU A 62 -5.23 -3.34 6.42
C LEU A 62 -3.76 -2.97 6.62
N GLY A 63 -3.10 -2.48 5.57
CA GLY A 63 -1.69 -2.13 5.60
C GLY A 63 -1.07 -2.10 4.20
N VAL A 64 0.25 -2.28 4.14
CA VAL A 64 1.03 -2.28 2.89
C VAL A 64 1.64 -3.65 2.64
N PHE A 65 1.48 -4.17 1.44
CA PHE A 65 2.02 -5.47 1.01
C PHE A 65 3.54 -5.39 0.82
N ASN A 66 4.25 -6.32 1.46
CA ASN A 66 5.71 -6.45 1.34
C ASN A 66 6.14 -7.59 0.41
N GLY A 67 5.32 -8.60 0.25
CA GLY A 67 5.59 -9.77 -0.55
C GLY A 67 4.78 -10.98 -0.10
N CYS A 68 4.91 -12.08 -0.80
CA CYS A 68 4.21 -13.32 -0.50
C CYS A 68 5.11 -14.54 -0.67
N PHE A 69 4.66 -15.64 -0.06
CA PHE A 69 5.29 -16.93 -0.17
C PHE A 69 4.28 -17.96 -0.67
N TYR A 70 4.64 -18.67 -1.72
CA TYR A 70 3.79 -19.68 -2.37
C TYR A 70 4.61 -20.81 -2.97
N ILE A 71 3.94 -21.87 -3.41
CA ILE A 71 4.58 -22.92 -4.21
C ILE A 71 4.46 -22.56 -5.69
N ASP A 72 5.58 -22.38 -6.36
CA ASP A 72 5.61 -22.14 -7.81
C ASP A 72 5.04 -23.35 -8.56
N PRO A 73 4.00 -23.17 -9.39
CA PRO A 73 3.35 -24.27 -10.09
C PRO A 73 4.25 -24.96 -11.13
N THR A 74 5.26 -24.26 -11.63
CA THR A 74 6.17 -24.79 -12.65
C THR A 74 7.28 -25.63 -12.03
N SER A 75 7.91 -25.10 -10.99
CA SER A 75 9.06 -25.78 -10.34
C SER A 75 8.67 -26.65 -9.16
N SER A 76 7.43 -26.53 -8.66
CA SER A 76 6.92 -27.16 -7.43
C SER A 76 7.77 -26.81 -6.19
N LYS A 77 8.42 -25.65 -6.18
CA LYS A 77 9.29 -25.20 -5.08
C LYS A 77 8.67 -24.06 -4.30
N PRO A 78 8.92 -24.00 -2.97
CA PRO A 78 8.62 -22.83 -2.16
C PRO A 78 9.34 -21.61 -2.72
N THR A 79 8.59 -20.54 -2.99
CA THR A 79 9.10 -19.34 -3.66
C THR A 79 8.63 -18.07 -2.94
N TRP A 80 9.57 -17.20 -2.60
CA TRP A 80 9.29 -15.84 -2.19
C TRP A 80 9.13 -14.94 -3.42
N SER A 81 8.11 -14.07 -3.43
CA SER A 81 7.93 -13.08 -4.48
C SER A 81 7.61 -11.70 -3.88
N ASN A 82 8.15 -10.65 -4.51
CA ASN A 82 7.82 -9.25 -4.20
C ASN A 82 6.42 -8.86 -4.67
N TYR A 83 5.73 -9.71 -5.42
CA TYR A 83 4.37 -9.48 -5.86
C TYR A 83 3.59 -10.79 -5.88
N TYR A 84 2.28 -10.70 -5.66
CA TYR A 84 1.36 -11.81 -5.87
C TYR A 84 0.91 -11.83 -7.33
N PRO A 85 1.21 -12.88 -8.09
CA PRO A 85 1.01 -12.87 -9.54
C PRO A 85 -0.42 -13.22 -10.00
N ALA A 86 -1.39 -13.29 -9.11
CA ALA A 86 -2.76 -13.74 -9.27
C ALA A 86 -2.93 -15.27 -9.36
N SER A 87 -4.15 -15.76 -9.14
CA SER A 87 -4.47 -17.20 -9.04
C SER A 87 -4.14 -18.02 -10.29
N THR A 88 -4.11 -17.38 -11.47
CA THR A 88 -3.76 -18.05 -12.72
C THR A 88 -2.29 -18.47 -12.79
N ASN A 89 -1.44 -17.88 -11.95
CA ASN A 89 0.01 -18.07 -11.95
C ASN A 89 0.54 -18.72 -10.65
N VAL A 90 -0.36 -19.10 -9.75
CA VAL A 90 -0.06 -19.81 -8.50
C VAL A 90 -1.04 -20.96 -8.32
N THR A 91 -0.60 -22.06 -7.74
CA THR A 91 -1.49 -23.19 -7.46
C THR A 91 -2.08 -23.13 -6.06
N ALA A 92 -3.27 -23.69 -5.89
CA ALA A 92 -3.99 -23.80 -4.62
C ALA A 92 -3.21 -24.53 -3.51
N SER A 93 -2.16 -25.24 -3.82
CA SER A 93 -1.27 -25.89 -2.86
C SER A 93 -0.17 -24.95 -2.32
N GLY A 94 -0.34 -23.66 -2.47
CA GLY A 94 0.70 -22.66 -2.21
C GLY A 94 1.01 -22.37 -0.75
N SER A 95 0.26 -22.91 0.20
CA SER A 95 0.62 -22.75 1.61
C SER A 95 1.62 -23.81 2.04
N ILE A 96 2.69 -23.38 2.69
CA ILE A 96 3.69 -24.27 3.31
C ILE A 96 3.07 -25.15 4.39
N SER A 97 1.98 -24.74 4.97
CA SER A 97 1.25 -25.46 6.02
C SER A 97 0.22 -26.46 5.48
N GLY A 98 0.20 -26.73 4.16
CA GLY A 98 -0.74 -27.67 3.54
C GLY A 98 -2.16 -27.14 3.36
N GLY A 99 -2.36 -25.82 3.51
CA GLY A 99 -3.64 -25.15 3.25
C GLY A 99 -3.81 -24.70 1.80
N THR A 100 -4.98 -24.15 1.51
CA THR A 100 -5.37 -23.60 0.21
C THR A 100 -5.13 -22.08 0.14
N THR A 101 -4.22 -21.54 0.93
CA THR A 101 -3.95 -20.11 1.05
C THR A 101 -2.50 -19.80 0.77
N ILE A 102 -2.24 -18.56 0.42
CA ILE A 102 -0.90 -18.04 0.14
C ILE A 102 -0.51 -17.10 1.27
N ASP A 103 0.71 -17.25 1.78
CA ASP A 103 1.23 -16.43 2.87
C ASP A 103 1.59 -15.04 2.35
N ALA A 104 0.99 -14.00 2.94
CA ALA A 104 1.22 -12.61 2.61
C ALA A 104 1.81 -11.86 3.81
N TYR A 105 2.85 -11.08 3.57
CA TYR A 105 3.54 -10.30 4.60
C TYR A 105 3.16 -8.83 4.47
N ILE A 106 2.50 -8.27 5.49
CA ILE A 106 1.88 -6.95 5.48
C ILE A 106 2.47 -6.08 6.59
N TYR A 107 2.85 -4.85 6.25
CA TYR A 107 3.10 -3.79 7.22
C TYR A 107 1.75 -3.26 7.72
N ASP A 108 1.25 -3.79 8.82
CA ASP A 108 -0.12 -3.60 9.31
C ASP A 108 -0.21 -2.76 10.59
N ASP A 109 0.88 -2.14 11.00
CA ASP A 109 0.86 -1.22 12.13
C ASP A 109 0.24 0.12 11.69
N PRO A 110 -0.86 0.56 12.33
CA PRO A 110 -1.54 1.79 11.96
C PRO A 110 -0.72 3.06 12.17
N TYR A 111 0.34 3.00 12.95
CA TYR A 111 1.26 4.13 13.21
C TYR A 111 2.49 4.14 12.31
N TYR A 112 2.57 3.28 11.29
CA TYR A 112 3.63 3.39 10.31
C TYR A 112 3.56 4.72 9.57
N LEU A 113 4.73 5.30 9.42
CA LEU A 113 5.00 6.42 8.53
C LEU A 113 5.50 5.84 7.20
N PHE A 114 4.80 6.15 6.14
CA PHE A 114 5.16 5.73 4.80
C PHE A 114 5.62 6.93 3.98
N GLU A 115 6.56 6.69 3.09
CA GLU A 115 6.89 7.56 2.00
C GLU A 115 6.14 7.12 0.74
N ILE A 116 5.56 8.08 0.01
CA ILE A 116 4.85 7.87 -1.25
C ILE A 116 5.03 9.09 -2.14
N GLN A 117 5.16 8.87 -3.45
CA GLN A 117 5.21 9.96 -4.43
C GLN A 117 3.80 10.49 -4.72
N SER A 118 3.64 11.79 -4.94
CA SER A 118 2.37 12.37 -5.39
C SER A 118 2.21 12.25 -6.91
N TYR A 119 1.00 11.97 -7.37
CA TYR A 119 0.64 11.95 -8.78
C TYR A 119 0.77 13.32 -9.44
N GLY A 120 0.27 14.33 -8.76
CA GLY A 120 0.34 15.72 -9.20
C GLY A 120 0.96 16.61 -8.12
N THR A 121 0.68 17.91 -8.22
CA THR A 121 1.17 18.89 -7.26
C THR A 121 0.33 18.86 -5.99
N ILE A 122 0.99 18.83 -4.83
CA ILE A 122 0.36 19.00 -3.52
C ILE A 122 1.04 20.19 -2.84
N ALA A 123 0.26 21.24 -2.56
CA ALA A 123 0.78 22.40 -1.89
C ALA A 123 1.26 22.07 -0.46
N LYS A 124 2.35 22.65 0.00
CA LYS A 124 2.87 22.47 1.37
C LYS A 124 1.83 22.79 2.45
N THR A 125 0.87 23.65 2.17
CA THR A 125 -0.27 23.99 3.05
C THR A 125 -1.23 22.83 3.24
N SER A 126 -1.12 21.75 2.47
CA SER A 126 -1.91 20.52 2.59
C SER A 126 -1.40 19.55 3.66
N ILE A 127 -0.28 19.87 4.33
CA ILE A 127 0.18 19.10 5.50
C ILE A 127 -0.91 19.13 6.58
N GLY A 128 -1.25 17.96 7.09
CA GLY A 128 -2.35 17.75 8.05
C GLY A 128 -3.71 17.48 7.41
N ARG A 129 -3.85 17.63 6.09
CA ARG A 129 -5.05 17.20 5.34
C ARG A 129 -5.02 15.70 5.05
N ASN A 130 -6.16 15.19 4.60
CA ASN A 130 -6.31 13.81 4.18
C ASN A 130 -6.27 13.70 2.66
N GLY A 131 -5.90 12.54 2.13
CA GLY A 131 -5.86 12.24 0.71
C GLY A 131 -6.12 10.77 0.44
N ASP A 132 -6.49 10.48 -0.78
CA ASP A 132 -6.65 9.12 -1.30
C ASP A 132 -5.47 8.75 -2.20
N THR A 133 -5.54 7.61 -2.86
CA THR A 133 -4.48 7.09 -3.71
C THR A 133 -4.89 7.05 -5.18
N VAL A 134 -3.91 7.18 -6.07
CA VAL A 134 -4.02 6.83 -7.48
C VAL A 134 -3.37 5.48 -7.67
N LEU A 135 -4.13 4.49 -8.14
CA LEU A 135 -3.60 3.15 -8.39
C LEU A 135 -2.85 3.11 -9.71
N GLY A 136 -1.56 2.86 -9.65
CA GLY A 136 -0.73 2.61 -10.83
C GLY A 136 -0.52 1.11 -11.05
N THR A 137 -0.36 0.71 -12.31
CA THR A 137 0.00 -0.68 -12.63
C THR A 137 1.47 -0.91 -12.30
N GLY A 138 1.74 -1.74 -11.30
CA GLY A 138 3.09 -2.09 -10.89
C GLY A 138 3.87 -2.89 -11.94
N SER A 139 5.12 -3.17 -11.65
CA SER A 139 6.02 -3.89 -12.54
C SER A 139 6.19 -5.35 -12.12
N THR A 140 5.90 -6.29 -12.99
CA THR A 140 6.16 -7.72 -12.77
C THR A 140 7.64 -8.10 -12.85
N VAL A 141 8.48 -7.19 -13.36
CA VAL A 141 9.93 -7.44 -13.50
C VAL A 141 10.63 -7.33 -12.13
N ASN A 142 10.28 -6.33 -11.34
CA ASN A 142 10.86 -6.10 -10.00
C ASN A 142 9.85 -6.28 -8.87
N GLY A 143 8.57 -6.48 -9.18
CA GLY A 143 7.49 -6.63 -8.22
C GLY A 143 7.07 -5.33 -7.51
N GLN A 144 7.51 -4.16 -8.01
CA GLN A 144 7.28 -2.87 -7.36
C GLN A 144 5.96 -2.25 -7.80
N SER A 145 5.22 -1.72 -6.83
CA SER A 145 4.03 -0.88 -7.03
C SER A 145 4.36 0.43 -7.74
N LYS A 146 3.32 1.03 -8.33
CA LYS A 146 3.30 2.40 -8.84
C LYS A 146 2.10 3.18 -8.33
N THR A 147 1.61 2.81 -7.16
CA THR A 147 0.56 3.58 -6.47
C THR A 147 1.14 4.91 -6.00
N GLU A 148 0.38 5.98 -6.14
CA GLU A 148 0.75 7.35 -5.81
C GLU A 148 -0.28 7.98 -4.87
N LEU A 149 0.10 9.07 -4.21
CA LEU A 149 -0.81 9.93 -3.46
C LEU A 149 -1.55 10.85 -4.44
N GLU A 150 -2.87 10.95 -4.33
CA GLU A 150 -3.68 11.88 -5.13
C GLU A 150 -3.25 13.34 -4.89
N ASP A 151 -3.36 14.17 -5.91
CA ASP A 151 -3.00 15.60 -5.84
C ASP A 151 -4.07 16.44 -5.12
N ASP A 152 -3.88 17.76 -5.07
CA ASP A 152 -4.82 18.68 -4.42
C ASP A 152 -5.75 19.40 -5.41
N THR A 153 -5.84 18.94 -6.67
CA THR A 153 -6.61 19.61 -7.73
C THR A 153 -7.47 18.66 -8.56
N GLY A 154 -8.69 19.08 -8.85
CA GLY A 154 -9.50 18.58 -9.96
C GLY A 154 -10.20 17.22 -9.80
N SER A 155 -9.85 16.41 -8.84
CA SER A 155 -10.44 15.08 -8.59
C SER A 155 -11.41 15.11 -7.41
N ALA A 156 -12.38 14.21 -7.42
CA ALA A 156 -13.26 13.97 -6.26
C ALA A 156 -12.50 13.40 -5.06
N ASN A 157 -11.33 12.83 -5.30
CA ASN A 157 -10.44 12.23 -4.31
C ASN A 157 -9.25 13.14 -3.97
N ALA A 158 -9.24 14.39 -4.50
CA ALA A 158 -8.18 15.35 -4.26
C ALA A 158 -8.00 15.64 -2.76
N VAL A 159 -6.75 15.88 -2.37
CA VAL A 159 -6.37 16.18 -0.98
C VAL A 159 -7.28 17.24 -0.36
N ALA A 160 -7.97 16.89 0.71
CA ALA A 160 -8.98 17.71 1.37
C ALA A 160 -9.06 17.46 2.89
N THR A 161 -10.07 18.02 3.54
CA THR A 161 -10.39 17.79 4.96
C THR A 161 -11.37 16.62 5.15
N THR A 162 -11.67 15.86 4.10
CA THR A 162 -12.63 14.75 4.12
C THR A 162 -12.19 13.65 5.07
N ALA A 163 -13.01 13.31 6.04
CA ALA A 163 -12.68 12.35 7.08
C ALA A 163 -12.50 10.92 6.57
N GLY A 164 -13.25 10.52 5.54
CA GLY A 164 -13.22 9.16 4.98
C GLY A 164 -12.09 8.90 3.98
N PHE A 165 -11.15 9.82 3.79
CA PHE A 165 -9.98 9.57 2.95
C PHE A 165 -8.97 8.65 3.66
N GLN A 166 -8.25 7.87 2.89
CA GLN A 166 -7.42 6.76 3.36
C GLN A 166 -6.19 7.20 4.16
N LEU A 167 -5.59 8.32 3.77
CA LEU A 167 -4.28 8.77 4.22
C LEU A 167 -4.37 10.15 4.88
N LYS A 168 -3.45 10.41 5.80
CA LYS A 168 -3.14 11.73 6.34
C LYS A 168 -1.74 12.15 5.93
N ILE A 169 -1.61 13.35 5.37
CA ILE A 169 -0.32 13.94 4.98
C ILE A 169 0.38 14.45 6.23
N VAL A 170 1.57 13.92 6.52
CA VAL A 170 2.37 14.29 7.70
C VAL A 170 3.42 15.34 7.36
N GLY A 171 4.03 15.24 6.19
CA GLY A 171 5.07 16.17 5.77
C GLY A 171 5.62 15.84 4.40
N ILE A 172 6.51 16.68 3.91
CA ILE A 172 7.29 16.43 2.69
C ILE A 172 8.61 15.74 3.07
N THR A 173 9.04 14.79 2.25
CA THR A 173 10.34 14.13 2.40
C THR A 173 11.46 15.11 2.02
N LYS A 174 12.58 15.03 2.72
CA LYS A 174 13.79 15.79 2.37
C LYS A 174 14.65 15.00 1.39
N ASP A 175 14.15 14.87 0.19
CA ASP A 175 14.83 14.21 -0.92
C ASP A 175 15.21 15.29 -1.95
N PRO A 176 16.51 15.59 -2.19
CA PRO A 176 16.93 16.67 -3.09
C PRO A 176 16.40 16.56 -4.53
N GLU A 177 15.98 15.37 -4.95
CA GLU A 177 15.42 15.14 -6.28
C GLU A 177 13.89 15.28 -6.31
N ASN A 178 13.20 15.15 -5.15
CA ASN A 178 11.74 15.05 -5.07
C ASN A 178 11.13 15.80 -3.87
N ASP A 179 11.71 16.92 -3.41
CA ASP A 179 11.22 17.71 -2.27
C ASP A 179 10.58 19.06 -2.66
N ASP A 180 10.37 19.30 -3.95
CA ASP A 180 9.72 20.52 -4.44
C ASP A 180 8.19 20.39 -4.42
N ALA A 181 7.55 20.89 -3.36
CA ALA A 181 6.09 20.90 -3.23
C ALA A 181 5.37 21.83 -4.24
N SER A 182 6.08 22.63 -5.02
CA SER A 182 5.48 23.46 -6.07
C SER A 182 5.36 22.73 -7.41
N SER A 183 5.89 21.52 -7.50
CA SER A 183 5.90 20.68 -8.70
C SER A 183 5.20 19.33 -8.42
N ALA A 184 4.72 18.66 -9.47
CA ALA A 184 4.24 17.28 -9.38
C ALA A 184 5.35 16.31 -8.96
N ASN A 185 4.97 15.11 -8.58
CA ASN A 185 5.88 13.99 -8.26
C ASN A 185 6.78 14.23 -7.04
N ALA A 186 6.38 15.10 -6.10
CA ALA A 186 7.09 15.24 -4.83
C ALA A 186 6.88 13.99 -3.94
N ASN A 187 7.87 13.65 -3.12
CA ASN A 187 7.76 12.57 -2.15
C ASN A 187 7.20 13.08 -0.81
N TRP A 188 6.18 12.43 -0.32
CA TRP A 188 5.46 12.81 0.88
C TRP A 188 5.52 11.73 1.95
N HIS A 189 5.57 12.15 3.20
CA HIS A 189 5.32 11.29 4.35
C HIS A 189 3.83 11.28 4.65
N VAL A 190 3.26 10.08 4.69
CA VAL A 190 1.85 9.84 5.00
C VAL A 190 1.70 8.78 6.09
N MET A 191 0.58 8.81 6.79
CA MET A 191 0.14 7.76 7.71
C MET A 191 -1.31 7.37 7.39
N TRP A 192 -1.77 6.25 7.94
CA TRP A 192 -3.16 5.85 7.80
C TRP A 192 -4.10 6.82 8.50
N ASN A 193 -5.17 7.23 7.81
CA ASN A 193 -6.32 7.90 8.38
C ASN A 193 -7.47 6.91 8.56
N GLU A 194 -7.70 6.02 7.57
CA GLU A 194 -8.64 4.93 7.63
C GLU A 194 -7.90 3.58 7.69
N HIS A 195 -7.95 2.92 8.85
CA HIS A 195 -7.24 1.66 9.08
C HIS A 195 -8.09 0.68 9.87
N LEU A 196 -8.03 -0.61 9.52
CA LEU A 196 -8.84 -1.68 10.12
C LEU A 196 -8.75 -1.71 11.66
N LYS A 197 -7.58 -1.46 12.22
CA LYS A 197 -7.36 -1.50 13.68
C LYS A 197 -7.86 -0.24 14.40
N PHE A 198 -8.23 0.82 13.67
CA PHE A 198 -8.82 2.05 14.24
C PHE A 198 -10.31 2.18 13.97
N SER A 199 -10.83 1.43 13.00
CA SER A 199 -12.25 1.51 12.65
C SER A 199 -13.12 1.10 13.83
N SER A 200 -14.08 1.93 14.19
CA SER A 200 -15.12 1.59 15.17
C SER A 200 -16.15 0.60 14.62
N THR A 201 -16.16 0.40 13.31
CA THR A 201 -17.05 -0.52 12.60
C THR A 201 -16.24 -1.69 12.09
N GLY A 202 -16.60 -2.93 12.42
CA GLY A 202 -15.99 -4.11 11.85
C GLY A 202 -16.29 -4.24 10.35
N ILE A 203 -15.48 -5.03 9.65
CA ILE A 203 -15.77 -5.41 8.27
C ILE A 203 -16.85 -6.50 8.24
N THR A 204 -17.77 -6.43 7.29
CA THR A 204 -18.71 -7.51 7.03
C THR A 204 -17.96 -8.70 6.46
N GLY A 205 -18.06 -9.84 7.13
CA GLY A 205 -17.63 -11.11 6.55
C GLY A 205 -18.55 -11.47 5.38
N THR A 206 -18.02 -11.73 4.22
CA THR A 206 -18.73 -12.27 3.06
C THR A 206 -18.27 -13.70 2.81
#